data_2ebeb1ee5e3d5b860dd17bdd0a96debf
#
_entry.id   2ebeb1ee5e3d5b860dd17bdd0a96debf
#
_cell.length_a   1.000
_cell.length_b   1.000
_cell.length_c   1.000
_cell.angle_alpha   90.00
_cell.angle_beta   90.00
_cell.angle_gamma   90.00
#
_symmetry.space_group_name_H-M   'P 1'
#
loop_
_entity.id
_entity.type
_entity.pdbx_description
1 polymer ?
#
loop_
_entity_poly.entity_id
_entity_poly.type
_entity_poly.pdbx_seq_one_letter_code
_entity_poly.pdbx_strand_id
1 'polypeptide(L)'
;KKWQKGEQVYIVAPSQNGLDFYGIKKSVDEWIAEVETEVKKYTNRPIKIRKKGNKKSRGSRGFCDSLDNIYCVISLHTMAVTEALREGVPVISLVPGVLKDYSVDSISKINDLYYPSGLERQKVFNCLTSIQWSSEELGDGTFLAPFMAYYGLTILPKS
;
A
#
# COMPACT_ATOMS: atom_id res chain seq x y z
N LYS A 1 -0.85 16.36 -2.79
CA LYS A 1 0.50 16.97 -2.71
C LYS A 1 1.22 16.84 -4.05
N LYS A 2 2.25 17.67 -4.29
CA LYS A 2 3.18 17.51 -5.42
C LYS A 2 4.05 16.27 -5.21
N TRP A 3 4.57 15.70 -6.31
CA TRP A 3 5.53 14.60 -6.24
C TRP A 3 6.84 15.04 -5.59
N GLN A 4 7.33 14.23 -4.67
CA GLN A 4 8.61 14.46 -3.99
C GLN A 4 9.77 14.02 -4.88
N LYS A 5 10.91 14.69 -4.71
CA LYS A 5 12.19 14.30 -5.32
C LYS A 5 13.08 13.80 -4.19
N GLY A 6 12.89 12.56 -3.79
CA GLY A 6 13.72 11.95 -2.75
C GLY A 6 14.89 11.14 -3.31
N GLU A 7 15.75 10.68 -2.41
CA GLU A 7 16.94 9.90 -2.75
C GLU A 7 16.88 8.46 -2.26
N GLN A 8 16.11 8.19 -1.20
CA GLN A 8 16.08 6.89 -0.54
C GLN A 8 14.97 5.99 -1.08
N VAL A 9 15.28 4.73 -1.28
CA VAL A 9 14.28 3.67 -1.50
C VAL A 9 13.75 3.21 -0.15
N TYR A 10 12.44 3.20 0.04
CA TYR A 10 11.83 2.81 1.31
C TYR A 10 11.10 1.48 1.19
N ILE A 11 11.68 0.42 1.74
CA ILE A 11 11.06 -0.91 1.79
C ILE A 11 10.14 -0.99 3.02
N VAL A 12 8.86 -1.18 2.80
CA VAL A 12 7.86 -1.41 3.86
C VAL A 12 7.54 -2.89 3.92
N ALA A 13 8.12 -3.55 4.91
CA ALA A 13 7.98 -4.99 5.07
C ALA A 13 6.53 -5.38 5.42
N PRO A 14 6.03 -6.49 4.84
CA PRO A 14 4.75 -7.07 5.24
C PRO A 14 4.83 -7.63 6.67
N SER A 15 3.68 -8.01 7.23
CA SER A 15 3.66 -8.90 8.40
C SER A 15 3.83 -10.35 7.94
N GLN A 16 4.19 -11.28 8.85
CA GLN A 16 4.24 -12.71 8.53
C GLN A 16 2.89 -13.19 7.97
N ASN A 17 1.78 -12.83 8.61
CA ASN A 17 0.44 -13.15 8.10
C ASN A 17 0.18 -12.60 6.68
N GLY A 18 0.81 -11.48 6.32
CA GLY A 18 0.72 -10.93 4.95
C GLY A 18 1.47 -11.80 3.95
N LEU A 19 2.65 -12.30 4.30
CA LEU A 19 3.39 -13.25 3.47
C LEU A 19 2.61 -14.55 3.30
N ASP A 20 2.10 -15.11 4.39
CA ASP A 20 1.34 -16.35 4.41
C ASP A 20 0.07 -16.24 3.55
N PHE A 21 -0.64 -15.10 3.62
CA PHE A 21 -1.83 -14.82 2.81
C PHE A 21 -1.55 -14.90 1.30
N TYR A 22 -0.37 -14.43 0.87
CA TYR A 22 0.06 -14.52 -0.54
C TYR A 22 0.80 -15.82 -0.87
N GLY A 23 0.82 -16.79 0.04
CA GLY A 23 1.49 -18.08 -0.17
C GLY A 23 3.01 -17.98 -0.21
N ILE A 24 3.61 -16.90 0.28
CA ILE A 24 5.05 -16.68 0.30
C ILE A 24 5.63 -17.36 1.53
N LYS A 25 6.21 -18.54 1.34
CA LYS A 25 6.79 -19.37 2.41
C LYS A 25 8.19 -18.92 2.79
N LYS A 26 8.29 -17.71 3.34
CA LYS A 26 9.56 -17.09 3.79
C LYS A 26 9.30 -16.29 5.05
N SER A 27 10.34 -16.11 5.85
CA SER A 27 10.29 -15.13 6.95
C SER A 27 10.30 -13.70 6.41
N VAL A 28 9.86 -12.76 7.23
CA VAL A 28 9.90 -11.33 6.89
C VAL A 28 11.34 -10.87 6.60
N ASP A 29 12.32 -11.40 7.33
CA ASP A 29 13.73 -11.03 7.16
C ASP A 29 14.31 -11.57 5.85
N GLU A 30 13.99 -12.79 5.46
CA GLU A 30 14.37 -13.36 4.16
C GLU A 30 13.74 -12.55 3.01
N TRP A 31 12.46 -12.20 3.13
CA TRP A 31 11.78 -11.37 2.14
C TRP A 31 12.45 -9.98 2.00
N ILE A 32 12.80 -9.34 3.11
CA ILE A 32 13.52 -8.06 3.09
C ILE A 32 14.86 -8.20 2.37
N ALA A 33 15.66 -9.21 2.73
CA ALA A 33 16.98 -9.44 2.15
C ALA A 33 16.92 -9.67 0.63
N GLU A 34 15.91 -10.39 0.16
CA GLU A 34 15.69 -10.59 -1.28
C GLU A 34 15.31 -9.28 -2.00
N VAL A 35 14.37 -8.51 -1.42
CA VAL A 35 13.97 -7.22 -1.99
C VAL A 35 15.15 -6.24 -2.02
N GLU A 36 15.95 -6.17 -0.95
CA GLU A 36 17.18 -5.36 -0.94
C GLU A 36 18.18 -5.78 -2.02
N THR A 37 18.38 -7.09 -2.16
CA THR A 37 19.28 -7.65 -3.18
C THR A 37 18.79 -7.30 -4.58
N GLU A 38 17.49 -7.41 -4.81
CA GLU A 38 16.88 -7.07 -6.10
C GLU A 38 16.99 -5.57 -6.40
N VAL A 39 16.71 -4.70 -5.43
CA VAL A 39 16.85 -3.24 -5.57
C VAL A 39 18.26 -2.85 -5.97
N LYS A 40 19.28 -3.44 -5.32
CA LYS A 40 20.70 -3.15 -5.58
C LYS A 40 21.16 -3.50 -7.00
N LYS A 41 20.43 -4.33 -7.74
CA LYS A 41 20.72 -4.61 -9.16
C LYS A 41 20.42 -3.41 -10.07
N TYR A 42 19.49 -2.54 -9.68
CA TYR A 42 18.97 -1.49 -10.54
C TYR A 42 19.30 -0.07 -10.06
N THR A 43 19.68 0.09 -8.78
CA THR A 43 20.00 1.41 -8.22
C THR A 43 21.00 1.33 -7.06
N ASN A 44 21.82 2.37 -6.93
CA ASN A 44 22.75 2.56 -5.80
C ASN A 44 22.14 3.47 -4.71
N ARG A 45 20.83 3.78 -4.77
CA ARG A 45 20.17 4.64 -3.79
C ARG A 45 20.22 4.01 -2.40
N PRO A 46 20.37 4.80 -1.33
CA PRO A 46 20.26 4.30 0.04
C PRO A 46 18.92 3.63 0.27
N ILE A 47 18.94 2.52 0.99
CA ILE A 47 17.73 1.77 1.32
C ILE A 47 17.37 2.01 2.79
N LYS A 48 16.12 2.38 3.02
CA LYS A 48 15.50 2.50 4.33
C LYS A 48 14.48 1.38 4.48
N ILE A 49 14.45 0.71 5.64
CA ILE A 49 13.54 -0.42 5.89
C ILE A 49 12.62 -0.08 7.04
N ARG A 50 11.34 -0.38 6.87
CA ARG A 50 10.33 -0.35 7.94
C ARG A 50 9.77 -1.73 8.15
N LYS A 51 10.03 -2.31 9.31
CA LYS A 51 9.31 -3.48 9.82
C LYS A 51 8.06 -3.05 10.58
N LYS A 52 7.01 -3.85 10.54
CA LYS A 52 5.81 -3.61 11.32
C LYS A 52 6.15 -3.73 12.80
N GLY A 53 6.06 -2.64 13.54
CA GLY A 53 6.33 -2.62 14.99
C GLY A 53 5.31 -3.43 15.78
N ASN A 54 5.70 -3.90 16.96
CA ASN A 54 4.81 -4.52 17.94
C ASN A 54 3.72 -3.52 18.37
N LYS A 55 2.56 -4.02 18.85
CA LYS A 55 1.40 -3.19 19.27
C LYS A 55 1.75 -2.04 20.21
N LYS A 56 2.81 -2.19 21.03
CA LYS A 56 3.31 -1.15 21.98
C LYS A 56 3.96 0.06 21.29
N SER A 57 4.42 -0.05 20.04
CA SER A 57 5.06 1.05 19.29
C SER A 57 4.09 1.85 18.40
N ARG A 58 2.79 1.55 18.46
CA ARG A 58 1.76 2.22 17.61
C ARG A 58 1.48 3.68 18.00
N GLY A 59 2.05 4.19 19.08
CA GLY A 59 1.80 5.55 19.59
C GLY A 59 2.69 6.64 19.00
N SER A 60 3.66 6.35 18.19
CA SER A 60 4.60 7.35 17.71
C SER A 60 4.57 7.48 16.20
N ARG A 61 4.25 8.66 15.74
CA ARG A 61 4.39 9.22 14.40
C ARG A 61 3.88 8.33 13.27
N GLY A 62 2.91 8.81 12.56
CA GLY A 62 2.35 8.17 11.38
C GLY A 62 3.43 7.80 10.35
N PHE A 63 3.12 6.87 9.47
CA PHE A 63 4.01 6.51 8.35
C PHE A 63 4.38 7.75 7.51
N CYS A 64 3.45 8.70 7.38
CA CYS A 64 3.65 9.94 6.63
C CYS A 64 4.87 10.76 7.09
N ASP A 65 5.13 10.81 8.41
CA ASP A 65 6.28 11.54 8.97
C ASP A 65 7.63 10.91 8.60
N SER A 66 7.62 9.70 8.09
CA SER A 66 8.82 8.95 7.70
C SER A 66 9.14 9.04 6.20
N LEU A 67 8.33 9.78 5.43
CA LEU A 67 8.42 9.85 3.97
C LEU A 67 9.34 10.98 3.45
N ASP A 68 9.95 11.75 4.32
CA ASP A 68 10.91 12.78 3.89
C ASP A 68 12.10 12.15 3.17
N ASN A 69 12.50 12.75 2.05
CA ASN A 69 13.60 12.33 1.19
C ASN A 69 13.44 10.91 0.62
N ILE A 70 12.20 10.43 0.47
CA ILE A 70 11.93 9.12 -0.12
C ILE A 70 11.75 9.25 -1.64
N TYR A 71 12.55 8.46 -2.39
CA TYR A 71 12.48 8.34 -3.84
C TYR A 71 11.26 7.51 -4.27
N CYS A 72 11.09 6.33 -3.68
CA CYS A 72 9.92 5.48 -3.88
C CYS A 72 9.70 4.58 -2.67
N VAL A 73 8.46 4.10 -2.52
CA VAL A 73 8.08 3.07 -1.54
C VAL A 73 7.92 1.74 -2.25
N ILE A 74 8.56 0.70 -1.73
CA ILE A 74 8.38 -0.69 -2.18
C ILE A 74 7.63 -1.46 -1.11
N SER A 75 6.56 -2.12 -1.48
CA SER A 75 5.79 -2.95 -0.56
C SER A 75 5.13 -4.13 -1.26
N LEU A 76 4.86 -5.19 -0.50
CA LEU A 76 4.05 -6.29 -0.99
C LEU A 76 2.60 -5.83 -1.17
N HIS A 77 1.91 -5.51 -0.07
CA HIS A 77 0.57 -4.94 -0.07
C HIS A 77 0.27 -4.36 1.32
N THR A 78 0.12 -3.05 1.41
CA THR A 78 -0.19 -2.39 2.69
C THR A 78 -0.86 -1.03 2.46
N MET A 79 -1.60 -0.53 3.47
CA MET A 79 -2.15 0.83 3.45
C MET A 79 -1.07 1.92 3.36
N ALA A 80 0.17 1.61 3.75
CA ALA A 80 1.30 2.52 3.63
C ALA A 80 1.55 2.98 2.19
N VAL A 81 1.27 2.15 1.18
CA VAL A 81 1.42 2.53 -0.23
C VAL A 81 0.39 3.61 -0.64
N THR A 82 -0.82 3.54 -0.09
CA THR A 82 -1.85 4.56 -0.29
C THR A 82 -1.44 5.89 0.35
N GLU A 83 -0.91 5.84 1.58
CA GLU A 83 -0.38 7.01 2.27
C GLU A 83 0.80 7.62 1.50
N ALA A 84 1.71 6.81 0.96
CA ALA A 84 2.82 7.28 0.15
C ALA A 84 2.34 8.04 -1.10
N LEU A 85 1.37 7.49 -1.84
CA LEU A 85 0.78 8.16 -3.01
C LEU A 85 0.13 9.50 -2.62
N ARG A 86 -0.56 9.54 -1.48
CA ARG A 86 -1.16 10.78 -0.96
C ARG A 86 -0.10 11.84 -0.68
N GLU A 87 1.02 11.43 -0.10
CA GLU A 87 2.13 12.30 0.25
C GLU A 87 3.03 12.67 -0.95
N GLY A 88 2.74 12.14 -2.14
CA GLY A 88 3.49 12.44 -3.36
C GLY A 88 4.77 11.62 -3.49
N VAL A 89 4.77 10.40 -2.99
CA VAL A 89 5.85 9.43 -3.18
C VAL A 89 5.37 8.30 -4.08
N PRO A 90 6.06 8.01 -5.20
CA PRO A 90 5.68 6.92 -6.09
C PRO A 90 5.89 5.55 -5.45
N VAL A 91 5.17 4.55 -5.95
CA VAL A 91 5.08 3.24 -5.32
C VAL A 91 5.41 2.11 -6.29
N ILE A 92 6.11 1.10 -5.78
CA ILE A 92 6.26 -0.22 -6.40
C ILE A 92 5.45 -1.20 -5.53
N SER A 93 4.36 -1.76 -6.10
CA SER A 93 3.49 -2.73 -5.42
C SER A 93 3.76 -4.12 -6.00
N LEU A 94 4.38 -5.00 -5.22
CA LEU A 94 4.87 -6.31 -5.71
C LEU A 94 3.78 -7.36 -5.89
N VAL A 95 2.54 -7.05 -5.50
CA VAL A 95 1.38 -7.91 -5.75
C VAL A 95 0.23 -7.07 -6.30
N PRO A 96 -0.65 -7.68 -7.11
CA PRO A 96 -1.86 -7.01 -7.58
C PRO A 96 -2.74 -6.57 -6.41
N GLY A 97 -3.33 -5.39 -6.54
CA GLY A 97 -4.23 -4.83 -5.54
C GLY A 97 -4.90 -3.57 -6.05
N VAL A 98 -5.54 -2.83 -5.18
CA VAL A 98 -6.28 -1.58 -5.49
C VAL A 98 -5.41 -0.56 -6.22
N LEU A 99 -4.10 -0.61 -6.03
CA LEU A 99 -3.14 0.32 -6.64
C LEU A 99 -2.49 -0.20 -7.93
N LYS A 100 -2.97 -1.31 -8.51
CA LYS A 100 -2.39 -1.91 -9.71
C LYS A 100 -2.18 -0.90 -10.84
N ASP A 101 -3.18 -0.04 -11.09
CA ASP A 101 -3.15 0.95 -12.17
C ASP A 101 -2.47 2.27 -11.76
N TYR A 102 -1.98 2.38 -10.54
CA TYR A 102 -1.41 3.61 -9.96
C TYR A 102 0.00 3.43 -9.41
N SER A 103 0.59 2.27 -9.67
CA SER A 103 1.94 1.91 -9.23
C SER A 103 2.62 1.04 -10.30
N VAL A 104 3.93 0.90 -10.21
CA VAL A 104 4.62 -0.15 -10.97
C VAL A 104 4.63 -1.46 -10.17
N ASP A 105 4.71 -2.58 -10.86
CA ASP A 105 4.54 -3.93 -10.33
C ASP A 105 5.86 -4.70 -10.17
N SER A 106 6.98 -4.08 -10.56
CA SER A 106 8.30 -4.72 -10.55
C SER A 106 9.40 -3.76 -10.09
N ILE A 107 10.34 -4.29 -9.32
CA ILE A 107 11.53 -3.57 -8.88
C ILE A 107 12.43 -3.19 -10.08
N SER A 108 12.41 -3.97 -11.15
CA SER A 108 13.16 -3.66 -12.37
C SER A 108 12.78 -2.32 -12.99
N LYS A 109 11.56 -1.84 -12.71
CA LYS A 109 11.04 -0.53 -13.16
C LYS A 109 11.37 0.63 -12.21
N ILE A 110 12.27 0.43 -11.25
CA ILE A 110 12.58 1.45 -10.22
C ILE A 110 13.10 2.76 -10.81
N ASN A 111 13.69 2.73 -12.01
CA ASN A 111 14.15 3.92 -12.73
C ASN A 111 13.10 4.48 -13.72
N ASP A 112 11.95 3.81 -13.85
CA ASP A 112 10.83 4.20 -14.70
C ASP A 112 9.52 4.12 -13.89
N LEU A 113 9.44 4.94 -12.84
CA LEU A 113 8.32 4.96 -11.90
C LEU A 113 7.10 5.64 -12.51
N TYR A 114 5.93 5.15 -12.16
CA TYR A 114 4.67 5.77 -12.55
C TYR A 114 4.29 6.89 -11.56
N TYR A 115 3.88 8.02 -12.12
CA TYR A 115 3.48 9.22 -11.38
C TYR A 115 2.04 9.60 -11.74
N PRO A 116 1.02 8.96 -11.12
CA PRO A 116 -0.37 9.30 -11.38
C PRO A 116 -0.66 10.79 -11.23
N SER A 117 -1.44 11.35 -12.14
CA SER A 117 -1.89 12.74 -12.05
C SER A 117 -2.69 13.01 -10.77
N GLY A 118 -2.91 14.28 -10.42
CA GLY A 118 -3.72 14.64 -9.27
C GLY A 118 -5.15 14.09 -9.35
N LEU A 119 -5.74 14.07 -10.55
CA LEU A 119 -7.08 13.51 -10.78
C LEU A 119 -7.11 11.99 -10.61
N GLU A 120 -6.11 11.28 -11.10
CA GLU A 120 -6.00 9.83 -10.94
C GLU A 120 -5.85 9.46 -9.46
N ARG A 121 -4.97 10.14 -8.73
CA ARG A 121 -4.84 9.96 -7.28
C ARG A 121 -6.16 10.22 -6.55
N GLN A 122 -6.89 11.29 -6.92
CA GLN A 122 -8.18 11.58 -6.31
C GLN A 122 -9.20 10.47 -6.55
N LYS A 123 -9.23 9.88 -7.76
CA LYS A 123 -10.11 8.73 -8.07
C LYS A 123 -9.82 7.54 -7.16
N VAL A 124 -8.52 7.21 -6.94
CA VAL A 124 -8.13 6.13 -6.02
C VAL A 124 -8.67 6.38 -4.61
N PHE A 125 -8.46 7.60 -4.09
CA PHE A 125 -8.91 7.91 -2.72
C PHE A 125 -10.41 7.91 -2.61
N ASN A 126 -11.14 8.42 -3.59
CA ASN A 126 -12.59 8.36 -3.62
C ASN A 126 -13.09 6.92 -3.65
N CYS A 127 -12.47 6.04 -4.46
CA CYS A 127 -12.80 4.63 -4.48
C CYS A 127 -12.54 3.97 -3.12
N LEU A 128 -11.37 4.20 -2.52
CA LEU A 128 -11.03 3.63 -1.22
C LEU A 128 -11.99 4.09 -0.11
N THR A 129 -12.37 5.37 -0.09
CA THR A 129 -13.32 5.90 0.91
C THR A 129 -14.72 5.33 0.71
N SER A 130 -15.14 5.06 -0.53
CA SER A 130 -16.48 4.51 -0.82
C SER A 130 -16.63 3.03 -0.41
N ILE A 131 -15.52 2.32 -0.15
CA ILE A 131 -15.52 0.91 0.26
C ILE A 131 -15.02 0.70 1.71
N GLN A 132 -14.76 1.77 2.43
CA GLN A 132 -14.36 1.71 3.84
C GLN A 132 -15.57 2.01 4.74
N TRP A 133 -15.85 1.08 5.63
CA TRP A 133 -16.94 1.15 6.59
C TRP A 133 -16.39 1.15 8.01
N SER A 134 -16.98 1.93 8.88
CA SER A 134 -16.66 1.90 10.31
C SER A 134 -17.15 0.60 10.95
N SER A 135 -16.61 0.25 12.11
CA SER A 135 -17.10 -0.90 12.87
C SER A 135 -18.57 -0.76 13.28
N GLU A 136 -19.05 0.47 13.47
CA GLU A 136 -20.44 0.77 13.78
C GLU A 136 -21.35 0.49 12.59
N GLU A 137 -21.03 1.02 11.41
CA GLU A 137 -21.78 0.79 10.15
C GLU A 137 -21.77 -0.70 9.75
N LEU A 138 -20.69 -1.45 10.06
CA LEU A 138 -20.66 -2.90 9.88
C LEU A 138 -21.54 -3.63 10.90
N GLY A 139 -21.58 -3.13 12.15
CA GLY A 139 -22.34 -3.74 13.23
C GLY A 139 -23.85 -3.52 13.11
N ASP A 140 -24.30 -2.35 12.68
CA ASP A 140 -25.72 -2.00 12.54
C ASP A 140 -26.30 -2.32 11.17
N GLY A 141 -25.46 -2.74 10.20
CA GLY A 141 -25.87 -3.12 8.86
C GLY A 141 -26.09 -1.94 7.90
N THR A 142 -25.75 -0.70 8.28
CA THR A 142 -25.86 0.50 7.42
C THR A 142 -25.09 0.35 6.11
N PHE A 143 -23.99 -0.44 6.10
CA PHE A 143 -23.19 -0.71 4.92
C PHE A 143 -23.92 -1.57 3.87
N LEU A 144 -24.91 -2.39 4.26
CA LEU A 144 -25.51 -3.40 3.38
C LEU A 144 -26.19 -2.81 2.15
N ALA A 145 -26.98 -1.76 2.31
CA ALA A 145 -27.73 -1.19 1.19
C ALA A 145 -26.81 -0.61 0.08
N PRO A 146 -25.83 0.27 0.37
CA PRO A 146 -24.89 0.75 -0.64
C PRO A 146 -23.96 -0.35 -1.17
N PHE A 147 -23.54 -1.32 -0.34
CA PHE A 147 -22.77 -2.47 -0.78
C PHE A 147 -23.53 -3.32 -1.80
N MET A 148 -24.78 -3.65 -1.52
CA MET A 148 -25.63 -4.42 -2.42
C MET A 148 -25.93 -3.67 -3.72
N ALA A 149 -26.21 -2.38 -3.63
CA ALA A 149 -26.43 -1.54 -4.82
C ALA A 149 -25.19 -1.49 -5.72
N TYR A 150 -23.99 -1.40 -5.13
CA TYR A 150 -22.73 -1.40 -5.87
C TYR A 150 -22.48 -2.72 -6.62
N TYR A 151 -22.80 -3.86 -5.99
CA TYR A 151 -22.62 -5.19 -6.58
C TYR A 151 -23.84 -5.74 -7.33
N GLY A 152 -24.90 -4.95 -7.47
CA GLY A 152 -26.14 -5.40 -8.12
C GLY A 152 -26.83 -6.57 -7.40
N LEU A 153 -26.65 -6.69 -6.08
CA LEU A 153 -27.23 -7.75 -5.26
C LEU A 153 -28.61 -7.35 -4.74
N THR A 154 -29.48 -8.32 -4.55
CA THR A 154 -30.82 -8.14 -3.97
C THR A 154 -30.97 -9.00 -2.72
N ILE A 155 -31.50 -8.42 -1.64
CA ILE A 155 -31.87 -9.22 -0.46
C ILE A 155 -33.15 -10.00 -0.83
N LEU A 156 -33.03 -11.32 -0.91
CA LEU A 156 -34.23 -12.17 -1.02
C LEU A 156 -34.96 -12.12 0.33
N PRO A 157 -36.28 -11.88 0.33
CA PRO A 157 -37.06 -11.99 1.56
C PRO A 157 -36.93 -13.40 2.12
N LYS A 158 -36.79 -13.52 3.44
CA LYS A 158 -36.83 -14.82 4.10
C LYS A 158 -38.22 -15.40 3.88
N SER A 159 -38.28 -16.58 3.27
CA SER A 159 -39.46 -17.41 3.16
C SER A 159 -39.92 -17.93 4.53
#